data_e8d51d34b4480de1d99067d9ac134af8
#
_entry.id   e8d51d34b4480de1d99067d9ac134af8
#
_cell.length_a   1.000
_cell.length_b   1.000
_cell.length_c   1.000
_cell.angle_alpha   90.00
_cell.angle_beta   90.00
_cell.angle_gamma   90.00
#
_symmetry.space_group_name_H-M   'P 1'
#
loop_
_entity.id
_entity.type
_entity.pdbx_description
1 polymer ?
#
loop_
_entity_poly.entity_id
_entity_poly.type
_entity_poly.pdbx_seq_one_letter_code
_entity_poly.pdbx_strand_id
1 'polypeptide(L)'
;YRPSKYRDGNVYGGKVMTGILMTQVSTPIIGQAAWLLGKIMDGIYRVMDLIGIHNLGVCIILLTIVIYTLLMPLTIKQQKFSKMSAAMNPELQKVQQKYKGKNDQASMQKMQEETQLVYEKYGVSPTGGCLSMFIQFPILWAMYYVIRNIPAYVGQVKAVYTPLLTSIMAQDGWQKVMEKIGEAKPILMSASKYDYSDKNVLIDVLYKFQTSTWETLGKKLPDLQPTIDSTVDTLKSMNNFLGLNIAETPMNLISNGVKAGAWGIVIMAVLIPVLSGLSQYLSVKLSQQTTAVTNNPQADQMASTMKTMNVTLPLVSVFMCFTLPTGLGIYWVASAVVRMVQQFFINKHLNKIPMDELIKENME
;
A
#
# COMPACT_ATOMS: atom_id res chain seq x y z
N TYR A 1 33.03 30.35 13.40
CA TYR A 1 32.42 29.18 12.75
C TYR A 1 31.29 28.65 13.64
N ARG A 2 30.04 29.03 13.35
CA ARG A 2 28.87 28.49 14.01
C ARG A 2 28.18 27.55 13.02
N PRO A 3 27.80 26.30 13.39
CA PRO A 3 26.98 25.47 12.53
C PRO A 3 25.54 26.02 12.50
N SER A 4 25.01 26.17 11.30
CA SER A 4 23.62 26.61 11.07
C SER A 4 22.65 25.58 11.62
N LYS A 5 21.83 26.02 12.58
CA LYS A 5 20.65 25.28 13.07
C LYS A 5 19.68 25.09 11.90
N TYR A 6 19.44 23.85 11.54
CA TYR A 6 18.23 23.48 10.81
C TYR A 6 17.02 23.86 11.66
N ARG A 7 16.29 24.84 11.20
CA ARG A 7 15.06 25.32 11.83
C ARG A 7 13.92 24.48 11.29
N ASP A 8 13.38 23.63 12.15
CA ASP A 8 12.10 22.97 11.92
C ASP A 8 11.02 24.05 11.74
N GLY A 9 10.59 24.26 10.50
CA GLY A 9 9.54 25.19 10.16
C GLY A 9 8.16 24.58 10.35
N ASN A 10 7.69 24.50 11.58
CA ASN A 10 6.27 24.36 11.86
C ASN A 10 5.62 25.73 11.60
N VAL A 11 5.00 25.89 10.43
CA VAL A 11 4.08 26.99 10.15
C VAL A 11 2.68 26.44 10.01
N TYR A 12 1.94 26.46 11.10
CA TYR A 12 0.49 26.44 11.06
C TYR A 12 0.00 27.77 10.49
N GLY A 13 -0.51 27.75 9.28
CA GLY A 13 -1.08 28.93 8.62
C GLY A 13 -1.32 28.63 7.14
N GLY A 14 -2.51 28.17 6.81
CA GLY A 14 -3.24 28.31 5.55
C GLY A 14 -2.43 28.32 4.24
N LYS A 15 -1.63 27.31 3.93
CA LYS A 15 -1.20 27.00 2.57
C LYS A 15 -1.49 25.53 2.31
N VAL A 16 -2.35 25.32 1.32
CA VAL A 16 -2.63 24.05 0.66
C VAL A 16 -1.38 23.19 0.60
N MET A 17 -1.50 21.89 0.96
CA MET A 17 -0.44 20.88 0.87
C MET A 17 0.20 20.90 -0.51
N THR A 18 1.17 21.76 -0.68
CA THR A 18 1.94 21.88 -1.92
C THR A 18 3.05 20.85 -1.90
N GLY A 19 2.89 19.86 -2.74
CA GLY A 19 3.98 19.04 -3.20
C GLY A 19 4.46 18.05 -2.12
N ILE A 20 3.97 16.84 -2.20
CA ILE A 20 4.66 15.67 -1.67
C ILE A 20 5.91 15.51 -2.51
N LEU A 21 6.89 16.34 -2.23
CA LEU A 21 8.25 16.16 -2.68
C LEU A 21 8.82 14.99 -1.91
N MET A 22 9.53 14.16 -2.54
CA MET A 22 10.00 12.86 -2.17
C MET A 22 11.19 12.87 -1.21
N THR A 23 11.20 13.75 -0.29
CA THR A 23 11.81 13.48 1.01
C THR A 23 10.98 12.39 1.68
N GLN A 24 11.62 11.56 2.47
CA GLN A 24 10.90 10.56 3.28
C GLN A 24 9.72 11.25 3.96
N VAL A 25 8.56 10.63 3.90
CA VAL A 25 7.35 11.20 4.49
C VAL A 25 7.59 11.47 5.99
N SER A 26 7.32 12.69 6.44
CA SER A 26 7.60 13.15 7.80
C SER A 26 6.36 13.18 8.70
N THR A 27 5.19 12.74 8.20
CA THR A 27 3.95 12.73 8.99
C THR A 27 4.07 11.77 10.18
N PRO A 28 3.54 12.13 11.36
CA PRO A 28 3.49 11.24 12.52
C PRO A 28 2.86 9.89 12.13
N ILE A 29 3.35 8.79 12.70
CA ILE A 29 2.91 7.41 12.46
C ILE A 29 3.25 6.90 11.05
N ILE A 30 2.72 7.51 9.98
CA ILE A 30 2.96 7.05 8.59
C ILE A 30 4.43 7.24 8.21
N GLY A 31 5.05 8.37 8.58
CA GLY A 31 6.46 8.63 8.31
C GLY A 31 7.39 7.65 9.02
N GLN A 32 7.09 7.34 10.28
CA GLN A 32 7.86 6.35 11.04
C GLN A 32 7.70 4.94 10.45
N ALA A 33 6.48 4.57 10.08
CA ALA A 33 6.21 3.30 9.41
C ALA A 33 6.92 3.24 8.05
N ALA A 34 6.85 4.29 7.23
CA ALA A 34 7.53 4.35 5.94
C ALA A 34 9.06 4.31 6.07
N TRP A 35 9.62 4.99 7.07
CA TRP A 35 11.05 4.91 7.38
C TRP A 35 11.48 3.48 7.74
N LEU A 36 10.73 2.81 8.62
CA LEU A 36 11.01 1.43 9.02
C LEU A 36 10.93 0.48 7.81
N LEU A 37 9.84 0.57 7.04
CA LEU A 37 9.65 -0.25 5.83
C LEU A 37 10.73 0.04 4.79
N GLY A 38 11.13 1.30 4.64
CA GLY A 38 12.22 1.71 3.77
C GLY A 38 13.56 1.10 4.18
N LYS A 39 13.86 1.06 5.49
CA LYS A 39 15.08 0.40 6.01
C LYS A 39 15.08 -1.10 5.75
N ILE A 40 13.94 -1.76 5.93
CA ILE A 40 13.80 -3.19 5.61
C ILE A 40 14.00 -3.40 4.10
N MET A 41 13.40 -2.55 3.26
CA MET A 41 13.56 -2.64 1.81
C MET A 41 15.00 -2.42 1.36
N ASP A 42 15.71 -1.43 1.93
CA ASP A 42 17.13 -1.18 1.65
C ASP A 42 17.99 -2.40 2.04
N GLY A 43 17.70 -3.01 3.20
CA GLY A 43 18.35 -4.25 3.64
C GLY A 43 18.09 -5.43 2.69
N ILE A 44 16.84 -5.63 2.28
CA ILE A 44 16.46 -6.67 1.31
C ILE A 44 17.20 -6.43 -0.01
N TYR A 45 17.18 -5.19 -0.51
CA TYR A 45 17.83 -4.86 -1.77
C TYR A 45 19.34 -5.17 -1.72
N ARG A 46 20.03 -4.83 -0.63
CA ARG A 46 21.47 -5.14 -0.43
C ARG A 46 21.75 -6.63 -0.44
N VAL A 47 20.89 -7.42 0.21
CA VAL A 47 21.02 -8.88 0.20
C VAL A 47 20.82 -9.44 -1.20
N MET A 48 19.82 -8.94 -1.93
CA MET A 48 19.55 -9.36 -3.30
C MET A 48 20.67 -8.94 -4.25
N ASP A 49 21.26 -7.77 -4.06
CA ASP A 49 22.41 -7.26 -4.80
C ASP A 49 23.63 -8.18 -4.64
N LEU A 50 23.91 -8.67 -3.41
CA LEU A 50 25.01 -9.62 -3.15
C LEU A 50 24.89 -10.93 -3.93
N ILE A 51 23.67 -11.36 -4.27
CA ILE A 51 23.42 -12.58 -5.06
C ILE A 51 23.15 -12.27 -6.54
N GLY A 52 23.40 -11.01 -6.97
CA GLY A 52 23.28 -10.58 -8.36
C GLY A 52 21.84 -10.35 -8.85
N ILE A 53 20.87 -10.21 -7.93
CA ILE A 53 19.47 -9.96 -8.30
C ILE A 53 19.13 -8.48 -8.05
N HIS A 54 19.22 -7.67 -9.10
CA HIS A 54 18.92 -6.24 -9.06
C HIS A 54 17.48 -5.94 -9.48
N ASN A 55 16.49 -6.60 -8.85
CA ASN A 55 15.08 -6.51 -9.25
C ASN A 55 14.19 -5.97 -8.12
N LEU A 56 13.65 -4.77 -8.32
CA LEU A 56 12.79 -4.10 -7.33
C LEU A 56 11.44 -4.79 -7.15
N GLY A 57 10.90 -5.44 -8.18
CA GLY A 57 9.66 -6.22 -8.05
C GLY A 57 9.81 -7.41 -7.10
N VAL A 58 10.95 -8.12 -7.19
CA VAL A 58 11.29 -9.19 -6.23
C VAL A 58 11.46 -8.62 -4.83
N CYS A 59 12.12 -7.47 -4.68
CA CYS A 59 12.28 -6.81 -3.38
C CYS A 59 10.94 -6.41 -2.76
N ILE A 60 9.97 -5.95 -3.55
CA ILE A 60 8.61 -5.63 -3.07
C ILE A 60 7.91 -6.88 -2.55
N ILE A 61 8.02 -8.02 -3.25
CA ILE A 61 7.43 -9.29 -2.81
C ILE A 61 8.07 -9.75 -1.50
N LEU A 62 9.40 -9.74 -1.41
CA LEU A 62 10.13 -10.12 -0.19
C LEU A 62 9.80 -9.20 0.98
N LEU A 63 9.76 -7.89 0.76
CA LEU A 63 9.33 -6.92 1.76
C LEU A 63 7.92 -7.25 2.26
N THR A 64 7.00 -7.58 1.36
CA THR A 64 5.64 -7.97 1.71
C THR A 64 5.62 -9.21 2.60
N ILE A 65 6.38 -10.24 2.25
CA ILE A 65 6.51 -11.47 3.06
C ILE A 65 7.03 -11.14 4.45
N VAL A 66 8.10 -10.34 4.56
CA VAL A 66 8.70 -9.94 5.84
C VAL A 66 7.68 -9.18 6.70
N ILE A 67 6.98 -8.20 6.14
CA ILE A 67 5.97 -7.42 6.87
C ILE A 67 4.88 -8.32 7.44
N TYR A 68 4.27 -9.17 6.60
CA TYR A 68 3.20 -10.05 7.05
C TYR A 68 3.68 -11.15 8.01
N THR A 69 4.93 -11.57 7.92
CA THR A 69 5.54 -12.46 8.90
C THR A 69 5.70 -11.75 10.26
N LEU A 70 6.16 -10.51 10.29
CA LEU A 70 6.24 -9.71 11.51
C LEU A 70 4.86 -9.43 12.12
N LEU A 71 3.82 -9.30 11.29
CA LEU A 71 2.43 -9.10 11.71
C LEU A 71 1.70 -10.42 12.05
N MET A 72 2.35 -11.57 11.91
CA MET A 72 1.73 -12.88 12.14
C MET A 72 1.08 -13.02 13.53
N PRO A 73 1.70 -12.57 14.64
CA PRO A 73 1.05 -12.66 15.97
C PRO A 73 -0.28 -11.90 16.02
N LEU A 74 -0.34 -10.73 15.36
CA LEU A 74 -1.57 -9.95 15.24
C LEU A 74 -2.61 -10.66 14.38
N THR A 75 -2.19 -11.25 13.26
CA THR A 75 -3.07 -12.03 12.38
C THR A 75 -3.68 -13.23 13.12
N ILE A 76 -2.91 -13.91 13.97
CA ILE A 76 -3.41 -15.01 14.80
C ILE A 76 -4.50 -14.51 15.75
N LYS A 77 -4.28 -13.38 16.45
CA LYS A 77 -5.29 -12.79 17.33
C LYS A 77 -6.57 -12.43 16.58
N GLN A 78 -6.43 -11.87 15.37
CA GLN A 78 -7.58 -11.55 14.52
C GLN A 78 -8.36 -12.81 14.10
N GLN A 79 -7.67 -13.90 13.74
CA GLN A 79 -8.33 -15.15 13.36
C GLN A 79 -9.00 -15.83 14.56
N LYS A 80 -8.41 -15.79 15.76
CA LYS A 80 -9.06 -16.23 17.00
C LYS A 80 -10.35 -15.44 17.25
N PHE A 81 -10.27 -14.10 17.21
CA PHE A 81 -11.44 -13.21 17.34
C PHE A 81 -12.52 -13.56 16.32
N SER A 82 -12.14 -13.72 15.05
CA SER A 82 -13.05 -14.06 13.97
C SER A 82 -13.75 -15.40 14.21
N LYS A 83 -13.04 -16.42 14.66
CA LYS A 83 -13.59 -17.75 14.98
C LYS A 83 -14.58 -17.68 16.16
N MET A 84 -14.24 -16.96 17.23
CA MET A 84 -15.12 -16.73 18.38
C MET A 84 -16.37 -15.94 18.01
N SER A 85 -16.23 -14.92 17.20
CA SER A 85 -17.35 -14.14 16.67
C SER A 85 -18.33 -15.00 15.87
N ALA A 86 -17.84 -15.95 15.07
CA ALA A 86 -18.70 -16.88 14.35
C ALA A 86 -19.47 -17.81 15.28
N ALA A 87 -18.83 -18.33 16.33
CA ALA A 87 -19.47 -19.17 17.32
C ALA A 87 -20.52 -18.41 18.17
N MET A 88 -20.27 -17.13 18.43
CA MET A 88 -21.17 -16.24 19.17
C MET A 88 -22.41 -15.82 18.37
N ASN A 89 -22.31 -15.73 17.05
CA ASN A 89 -23.37 -15.25 16.17
C ASN A 89 -24.76 -15.88 16.38
N PRO A 90 -24.92 -17.22 16.56
CA PRO A 90 -26.23 -17.82 16.80
C PRO A 90 -26.89 -17.34 18.11
N GLU A 91 -26.09 -17.07 19.15
CA GLU A 91 -26.61 -16.56 20.44
C GLU A 91 -27.03 -15.09 20.30
N LEU A 92 -26.24 -14.28 19.61
CA LEU A 92 -26.61 -12.89 19.28
C LEU A 92 -27.91 -12.82 18.48
N GLN A 93 -28.08 -13.72 17.51
CA GLN A 93 -29.35 -13.81 16.75
C GLN A 93 -30.54 -14.11 17.66
N LYS A 94 -30.43 -15.04 18.62
CA LYS A 94 -31.49 -15.34 19.56
C LYS A 94 -31.87 -14.11 20.40
N VAL A 95 -30.88 -13.38 20.92
CA VAL A 95 -31.12 -12.14 21.65
C VAL A 95 -31.88 -11.14 20.77
N GLN A 96 -31.45 -10.93 19.55
CA GLN A 96 -32.08 -9.99 18.63
C GLN A 96 -33.50 -10.41 18.24
N GLN A 97 -33.75 -11.70 18.00
CA GLN A 97 -35.09 -12.23 17.71
C GLN A 97 -36.06 -12.00 18.88
N LYS A 98 -35.61 -12.14 20.11
CA LYS A 98 -36.41 -11.90 21.34
C LYS A 98 -36.94 -10.48 21.43
N TYR A 99 -36.20 -9.49 20.90
CA TYR A 99 -36.57 -8.08 20.91
C TYR A 99 -37.07 -7.55 19.57
N LYS A 100 -37.28 -8.44 18.57
CA LYS A 100 -37.78 -8.06 17.26
C LYS A 100 -39.15 -7.38 17.34
N GLY A 101 -39.22 -6.19 16.74
CA GLY A 101 -40.47 -5.39 16.72
C GLY A 101 -40.75 -4.59 17.98
N LYS A 102 -39.89 -4.64 18.99
CA LYS A 102 -39.99 -3.81 20.20
C LYS A 102 -39.07 -2.59 20.04
N ASN A 103 -39.67 -1.42 19.85
CA ASN A 103 -38.92 -0.17 19.62
C ASN A 103 -38.95 0.75 20.84
N ASP A 104 -39.44 0.28 21.98
CA ASP A 104 -39.43 1.02 23.23
C ASP A 104 -38.02 1.04 23.86
N GLN A 105 -37.68 2.15 24.50
CA GLN A 105 -36.37 2.39 25.09
C GLN A 105 -35.93 1.31 26.09
N ALA A 106 -36.87 0.80 26.88
CA ALA A 106 -36.59 -0.26 27.84
C ALA A 106 -36.22 -1.58 27.21
N SER A 107 -36.88 -1.95 26.09
CA SER A 107 -36.55 -3.15 25.31
C SER A 107 -35.21 -3.02 24.59
N MET A 108 -34.90 -1.83 24.09
CA MET A 108 -33.59 -1.56 23.45
C MET A 108 -32.46 -1.68 24.48
N GLN A 109 -32.63 -1.14 25.69
CA GLN A 109 -31.63 -1.24 26.75
C GLN A 109 -31.41 -2.70 27.17
N LYS A 110 -32.47 -3.47 27.39
CA LYS A 110 -32.37 -4.91 27.73
C LYS A 110 -31.69 -5.71 26.60
N MET A 111 -31.97 -5.39 25.34
CA MET A 111 -31.28 -6.02 24.22
C MET A 111 -29.78 -5.73 24.23
N GLN A 112 -29.38 -4.49 24.56
CA GLN A 112 -27.96 -4.12 24.69
C GLN A 112 -27.29 -4.87 25.84
N GLU A 113 -27.95 -4.94 27.01
CA GLU A 113 -27.46 -5.67 28.18
C GLU A 113 -27.26 -7.18 27.85
N GLU A 114 -28.28 -7.84 27.28
CA GLU A 114 -28.16 -9.24 26.88
C GLU A 114 -27.10 -9.46 25.79
N THR A 115 -26.97 -8.53 24.86
CA THR A 115 -25.91 -8.56 23.84
C THR A 115 -24.52 -8.47 24.48
N GLN A 116 -24.35 -7.57 25.45
CA GLN A 116 -23.09 -7.43 26.19
C GLN A 116 -22.74 -8.69 26.96
N LEU A 117 -23.70 -9.33 27.63
CA LEU A 117 -23.50 -10.61 28.34
C LEU A 117 -23.01 -11.71 27.39
N VAL A 118 -23.50 -11.76 26.13
CA VAL A 118 -23.00 -12.68 25.13
C VAL A 118 -21.54 -12.39 24.78
N TYR A 119 -21.16 -11.11 24.59
CA TYR A 119 -19.77 -10.72 24.35
C TYR A 119 -18.86 -11.09 25.51
N GLU A 120 -19.29 -10.85 26.74
CA GLU A 120 -18.56 -11.20 27.97
C GLU A 120 -18.37 -12.71 28.11
N LYS A 121 -19.41 -13.51 27.81
CA LYS A 121 -19.34 -14.97 27.82
C LYS A 121 -18.24 -15.53 26.94
N TYR A 122 -18.01 -14.91 25.77
CA TYR A 122 -16.97 -15.32 24.82
C TYR A 122 -15.64 -14.59 25.03
N GLY A 123 -15.53 -13.68 26.00
CA GLY A 123 -14.34 -12.85 26.23
C GLY A 123 -13.99 -11.95 25.05
N VAL A 124 -14.98 -11.54 24.26
CA VAL A 124 -14.77 -10.82 22.99
C VAL A 124 -15.25 -9.36 23.15
N SER A 125 -14.43 -8.41 22.68
CA SER A 125 -14.83 -7.00 22.63
C SER A 125 -15.58 -6.70 21.33
N PRO A 126 -16.69 -5.94 21.35
CA PRO A 126 -17.37 -5.47 20.14
C PRO A 126 -16.47 -4.68 19.18
N THR A 127 -15.43 -4.02 19.70
CA THR A 127 -14.48 -3.21 18.94
C THR A 127 -13.30 -4.02 18.39
N GLY A 128 -13.14 -5.28 18.78
CA GLY A 128 -11.99 -6.11 18.40
C GLY A 128 -11.85 -6.32 16.88
N GLY A 129 -12.97 -6.35 16.16
CA GLY A 129 -12.98 -6.47 14.70
C GLY A 129 -12.44 -5.24 13.96
N CYS A 130 -12.59 -4.04 14.54
CA CYS A 130 -12.15 -2.80 13.91
C CYS A 130 -10.64 -2.55 14.08
N LEU A 131 -10.01 -3.15 15.09
CA LEU A 131 -8.59 -2.93 15.42
C LEU A 131 -7.67 -3.28 14.26
N SER A 132 -8.00 -4.32 13.52
CA SER A 132 -7.23 -4.75 12.35
C SER A 132 -7.17 -3.67 11.25
N MET A 133 -8.25 -2.96 11.04
CA MET A 133 -8.35 -1.89 10.06
C MET A 133 -7.45 -0.71 10.43
N PHE A 134 -7.42 -0.32 11.71
CA PHE A 134 -6.58 0.78 12.19
C PHE A 134 -5.08 0.51 12.04
N ILE A 135 -4.65 -0.76 12.12
CA ILE A 135 -3.25 -1.15 11.92
C ILE A 135 -2.92 -1.26 10.42
N GLN A 136 -3.85 -1.75 9.62
CA GLN A 136 -3.65 -1.94 8.19
C GLN A 136 -3.49 -0.62 7.42
N PHE A 137 -4.22 0.44 7.81
CA PHE A 137 -4.15 1.73 7.12
C PHE A 137 -2.76 2.38 7.14
N PRO A 138 -2.08 2.55 8.29
CA PRO A 138 -0.73 3.10 8.30
C PRO A 138 0.26 2.31 7.46
N ILE A 139 0.15 0.98 7.46
CA ILE A 139 1.03 0.11 6.66
C ILE A 139 0.78 0.32 5.16
N LEU A 140 -0.49 0.36 4.75
CA LEU A 140 -0.85 0.59 3.36
C LEU A 140 -0.30 1.94 2.85
N TRP A 141 -0.50 3.02 3.62
CA TRP A 141 0.01 4.34 3.28
C TRP A 141 1.54 4.39 3.29
N ALA A 142 2.18 3.76 4.28
CA ALA A 142 3.63 3.68 4.34
C ALA A 142 4.20 2.93 3.12
N MET A 143 3.63 1.80 2.74
CA MET A 143 3.99 1.06 1.53
C MET A 143 3.79 1.88 0.26
N TYR A 144 2.67 2.62 0.18
CA TYR A 144 2.43 3.54 -0.92
C TYR A 144 3.57 4.56 -1.07
N TYR A 145 4.01 5.18 0.03
CA TYR A 145 5.11 6.15 -0.01
C TYR A 145 6.44 5.51 -0.35
N VAL A 146 6.75 4.34 0.19
CA VAL A 146 8.00 3.62 -0.09
C VAL A 146 8.08 3.23 -1.56
N ILE A 147 7.04 2.58 -2.10
CA ILE A 147 7.04 2.12 -3.51
C ILE A 147 7.02 3.30 -4.49
N ARG A 148 6.29 4.36 -4.16
CA ARG A 148 6.22 5.55 -5.00
C ARG A 148 7.53 6.34 -5.01
N ASN A 149 8.39 6.17 -4.02
CA ASN A 149 9.58 6.97 -3.78
C ASN A 149 10.80 6.10 -3.42
N ILE A 150 10.97 4.98 -4.10
CA ILE A 150 12.04 4.00 -3.82
C ILE A 150 13.42 4.67 -3.64
N PRO A 151 13.87 5.63 -4.49
CA PRO A 151 15.17 6.27 -4.30
C PRO A 151 15.34 7.03 -2.97
N ALA A 152 14.24 7.48 -2.36
CA ALA A 152 14.28 8.14 -1.05
C ALA A 152 14.58 7.15 0.10
N TYR A 153 14.31 5.87 -0.11
CA TYR A 153 14.41 4.82 0.91
C TYR A 153 15.54 3.82 0.63
N VAL A 154 15.90 3.58 -0.63
CA VAL A 154 16.92 2.60 -1.06
C VAL A 154 18.11 3.33 -1.64
N GLY A 155 19.20 3.34 -0.87
CA GLY A 155 20.41 4.11 -1.21
C GLY A 155 21.06 3.71 -2.53
N GLN A 156 21.07 2.43 -2.86
CA GLN A 156 21.64 1.92 -4.12
C GLN A 156 20.84 2.38 -5.34
N VAL A 157 19.49 2.41 -5.25
CA VAL A 157 18.65 2.96 -6.31
C VAL A 157 18.89 4.46 -6.47
N LYS A 158 19.03 5.20 -5.37
CA LYS A 158 19.41 6.62 -5.38
C LYS A 158 20.75 6.85 -6.09
N ALA A 159 21.73 5.98 -5.85
CA ALA A 159 23.07 6.09 -6.41
C ALA A 159 23.08 6.02 -7.95
N VAL A 160 22.14 5.30 -8.56
CA VAL A 160 22.02 5.20 -10.03
C VAL A 160 21.80 6.57 -10.69
N TYR A 161 21.13 7.49 -9.99
CA TYR A 161 20.86 8.83 -10.52
C TYR A 161 22.04 9.80 -10.35
N THR A 162 23.00 9.48 -9.48
CA THR A 162 24.06 10.41 -9.09
C THR A 162 24.93 10.88 -10.27
N PRO A 163 25.39 10.02 -11.18
CA PRO A 163 26.18 10.46 -12.36
C PRO A 163 25.42 11.44 -13.23
N LEU A 164 24.17 11.08 -13.58
CA LEU A 164 23.31 11.93 -14.40
C LEU A 164 22.97 13.25 -13.71
N LEU A 165 22.65 13.21 -12.42
CA LEU A 165 22.41 14.40 -11.60
C LEU A 165 23.57 15.37 -11.66
N THR A 166 24.80 14.88 -11.45
CA THR A 166 26.02 15.68 -11.47
C THR A 166 26.23 16.30 -12.85
N SER A 167 26.01 15.51 -13.90
CA SER A 167 26.15 15.99 -15.30
C SER A 167 25.09 17.02 -15.66
N ILE A 168 23.83 16.86 -15.23
CA ILE A 168 22.77 17.87 -15.46
C ILE A 168 23.12 19.17 -14.73
N MET A 169 23.52 19.11 -13.45
CA MET A 169 23.83 20.29 -12.66
C MET A 169 25.06 21.05 -13.14
N ALA A 170 25.93 20.42 -13.92
CA ALA A 170 27.07 21.06 -14.55
C ALA A 170 26.71 21.85 -15.83
N GLN A 171 25.50 21.69 -16.36
CA GLN A 171 25.06 22.43 -17.57
C GLN A 171 24.55 23.84 -17.22
N ASP A 172 24.94 24.84 -17.99
CA ASP A 172 24.43 26.19 -17.81
C ASP A 172 22.91 26.25 -18.04
N GLY A 173 22.18 26.83 -17.09
CA GLY A 173 20.74 27.04 -17.20
C GLY A 173 19.90 25.76 -17.06
N TRP A 174 20.47 24.69 -16.52
CA TRP A 174 19.82 23.39 -16.34
C TRP A 174 18.48 23.45 -15.58
N GLN A 175 18.32 24.38 -14.60
CA GLN A 175 17.06 24.55 -13.87
C GLN A 175 15.92 24.92 -14.81
N LYS A 176 16.15 25.89 -15.74
CA LYS A 176 15.15 26.29 -16.74
C LYS A 176 14.77 25.13 -17.67
N VAL A 177 15.74 24.24 -17.98
CA VAL A 177 15.48 23.06 -18.82
C VAL A 177 14.56 22.10 -18.05
N MET A 178 14.86 21.82 -16.77
CA MET A 178 14.06 20.94 -15.95
C MET A 178 12.66 21.51 -15.68
N GLU A 179 12.53 22.81 -15.43
CA GLU A 179 11.23 23.50 -15.30
C GLU A 179 10.38 23.32 -16.55
N LYS A 180 10.92 23.59 -17.73
CA LYS A 180 10.21 23.43 -19.02
C LYS A 180 9.80 21.98 -19.30
N ILE A 181 10.63 21.01 -18.94
CA ILE A 181 10.27 19.60 -19.05
C ILE A 181 9.10 19.27 -18.10
N GLY A 182 9.15 19.77 -16.88
CA GLY A 182 8.10 19.60 -15.88
C GLY A 182 6.79 20.29 -16.27
N GLU A 183 6.83 21.43 -16.95
CA GLU A 183 5.64 22.12 -17.48
C GLU A 183 5.01 21.35 -18.64
N ALA A 184 5.82 20.86 -19.58
CA ALA A 184 5.37 20.13 -20.76
C ALA A 184 4.86 18.72 -20.45
N LYS A 185 5.42 18.12 -19.42
CA LYS A 185 5.09 16.76 -18.93
C LYS A 185 4.89 16.83 -17.43
N PRO A 186 3.72 17.26 -16.96
CA PRO A 186 3.48 17.45 -15.54
C PRO A 186 3.61 16.11 -14.79
N ILE A 187 4.66 16.03 -14.00
CA ILE A 187 5.03 14.84 -13.22
C ILE A 187 4.24 14.78 -11.94
N LEU A 188 3.94 15.95 -11.38
CA LEU A 188 3.07 16.21 -10.24
C LEU A 188 2.45 17.60 -10.41
N MET A 189 1.43 17.92 -9.68
CA MET A 189 0.48 19.03 -9.88
C MET A 189 0.97 20.43 -10.26
N SER A 190 2.27 20.73 -10.30
CA SER A 190 2.79 22.03 -10.77
C SER A 190 4.32 22.06 -10.78
N ALA A 191 4.94 22.10 -11.93
CA ALA A 191 6.39 22.16 -12.10
C ALA A 191 7.04 23.40 -11.45
N SER A 192 6.33 24.52 -11.38
CA SER A 192 6.78 25.78 -10.77
C SER A 192 6.98 25.73 -9.26
N LYS A 193 6.66 24.60 -8.61
CA LYS A 193 6.76 24.43 -7.15
C LYS A 193 7.91 23.56 -6.69
N TYR A 194 8.73 23.06 -7.62
CA TYR A 194 9.90 22.27 -7.28
C TYR A 194 11.09 23.16 -6.98
N ASP A 195 11.68 23.00 -5.81
CA ASP A 195 12.99 23.61 -5.51
C ASP A 195 14.09 22.74 -6.11
N TYR A 196 14.45 23.01 -7.35
CA TYR A 196 15.51 22.31 -8.07
C TYR A 196 16.91 22.57 -7.48
N SER A 197 17.08 23.44 -6.47
CA SER A 197 18.35 23.59 -5.74
C SER A 197 18.65 22.39 -4.84
N ASP A 198 17.60 21.62 -4.42
CA ASP A 198 17.76 20.39 -3.67
C ASP A 198 17.99 19.21 -4.63
N LYS A 199 19.17 18.57 -4.50
CA LYS A 199 19.53 17.35 -5.25
C LYS A 199 18.50 16.23 -5.12
N ASN A 200 17.88 16.08 -3.96
CA ASN A 200 16.87 15.04 -3.73
C ASN A 200 15.62 15.30 -4.57
N VAL A 201 15.21 16.57 -4.68
CA VAL A 201 14.08 16.97 -5.52
C VAL A 201 14.34 16.61 -6.98
N LEU A 202 15.55 16.83 -7.47
CA LEU A 202 15.90 16.49 -8.86
C LEU A 202 15.86 14.97 -9.09
N ILE A 203 16.39 14.17 -8.16
CA ILE A 203 16.29 12.70 -8.23
C ILE A 203 14.82 12.26 -8.28
N ASP A 204 14.00 12.89 -7.50
CA ASP A 204 12.58 12.63 -7.41
C ASP A 204 11.85 12.91 -8.70
N VAL A 205 12.16 14.02 -9.32
CA VAL A 205 11.63 14.40 -10.63
C VAL A 205 12.07 13.39 -11.69
N LEU A 206 13.36 13.03 -11.72
CA LEU A 206 13.89 12.02 -12.66
C LEU A 206 13.26 10.64 -12.45
N TYR A 207 13.03 10.24 -11.20
CA TYR A 207 12.38 8.95 -10.90
C TYR A 207 10.94 8.87 -11.46
N LYS A 208 10.25 9.99 -11.58
CA LYS A 208 8.89 10.06 -12.15
C LYS A 208 8.87 10.16 -13.68
N PHE A 209 10.01 10.26 -14.33
CA PHE A 209 10.07 10.36 -15.76
C PHE A 209 9.52 9.11 -16.43
N GLN A 210 8.63 9.32 -17.38
CA GLN A 210 8.18 8.31 -18.33
C GLN A 210 9.15 8.23 -19.51
N THR A 211 9.08 7.17 -20.31
CA THR A 211 9.91 6.98 -21.50
C THR A 211 9.95 8.23 -22.38
N SER A 212 8.80 8.83 -22.70
CA SER A 212 8.73 10.06 -23.50
C SER A 212 9.35 11.30 -22.85
N THR A 213 9.46 11.31 -21.52
CA THR A 213 10.09 12.39 -20.76
C THR A 213 11.61 12.26 -20.79
N TRP A 214 12.13 11.03 -20.70
CA TRP A 214 13.55 10.73 -20.91
C TRP A 214 14.03 11.13 -22.30
N GLU A 215 13.26 10.81 -23.36
CA GLU A 215 13.53 11.25 -24.73
C GLU A 215 13.56 12.78 -24.85
N THR A 216 12.65 13.46 -24.14
CA THR A 216 12.60 14.92 -24.12
C THR A 216 13.83 15.51 -23.43
N LEU A 217 14.30 14.90 -22.34
CA LEU A 217 15.54 15.32 -21.67
C LEU A 217 16.74 15.17 -22.61
N GLY A 218 16.88 14.04 -23.31
CA GLY A 218 17.96 13.81 -24.26
C GLY A 218 17.97 14.83 -25.41
N LYS A 219 16.79 15.18 -25.95
CA LYS A 219 16.67 16.25 -26.97
C LYS A 219 17.05 17.62 -26.43
N LYS A 220 16.86 17.90 -25.15
CA LYS A 220 17.20 19.19 -24.52
C LYS A 220 18.65 19.27 -24.07
N LEU A 221 19.26 18.16 -23.73
CA LEU A 221 20.65 18.02 -23.28
C LEU A 221 21.36 16.92 -24.08
N PRO A 222 21.61 17.15 -25.40
CA PRO A 222 22.16 16.11 -26.28
C PRO A 222 23.55 15.65 -25.87
N ASP A 223 24.35 16.51 -25.26
CA ASP A 223 25.70 16.17 -24.77
C ASP A 223 25.67 15.15 -23.61
N LEU A 224 24.54 15.02 -22.94
CA LEU A 224 24.34 14.06 -21.83
C LEU A 224 23.70 12.76 -22.31
N GLN A 225 23.43 12.57 -23.61
CA GLN A 225 22.73 11.40 -24.11
C GLN A 225 23.37 10.06 -23.64
N PRO A 226 24.70 9.89 -23.67
CA PRO A 226 25.31 8.64 -23.21
C PRO A 226 25.04 8.37 -21.71
N THR A 227 25.06 9.40 -20.87
CA THR A 227 24.80 9.28 -19.43
C THR A 227 23.32 9.04 -19.16
N ILE A 228 22.43 9.67 -19.94
CA ILE A 228 20.99 9.44 -19.88
C ILE A 228 20.69 7.99 -20.23
N ASP A 229 21.23 7.47 -21.35
CA ASP A 229 20.99 6.10 -21.81
C ASP A 229 21.49 5.08 -20.80
N SER A 230 22.70 5.25 -20.28
CA SER A 230 23.26 4.37 -19.23
C SER A 230 22.38 4.36 -17.97
N THR A 231 21.90 5.52 -17.52
CA THR A 231 21.00 5.63 -16.37
C THR A 231 19.67 4.94 -16.64
N VAL A 232 19.07 5.20 -17.81
CA VAL A 232 17.77 4.62 -18.20
C VAL A 232 17.86 3.10 -18.34
N ASP A 233 18.94 2.57 -18.91
CA ASP A 233 19.11 1.13 -19.08
C ASP A 233 19.32 0.42 -17.74
N THR A 234 20.07 1.03 -16.81
CA THR A 234 20.18 0.54 -15.44
C THR A 234 18.83 0.52 -14.75
N LEU A 235 18.06 1.62 -14.83
CA LEU A 235 16.72 1.71 -14.24
C LEU A 235 15.75 0.71 -14.87
N LYS A 236 15.81 0.52 -16.20
CA LYS A 236 14.99 -0.49 -16.87
C LYS A 236 15.27 -1.89 -16.33
N SER A 237 16.55 -2.25 -16.15
CA SER A 237 16.90 -3.58 -15.61
C SER A 237 16.39 -3.76 -14.17
N MET A 238 16.52 -2.74 -13.32
CA MET A 238 16.05 -2.78 -11.93
C MET A 238 14.54 -2.82 -11.81
N ASN A 239 13.84 -2.10 -12.68
CA ASN A 239 12.38 -1.96 -12.65
C ASN A 239 11.65 -3.02 -13.49
N ASN A 240 12.38 -3.82 -14.28
CA ASN A 240 11.75 -4.82 -15.15
C ASN A 240 11.35 -6.05 -14.34
N PHE A 241 10.07 -6.17 -14.03
CA PHE A 241 9.50 -7.35 -13.41
C PHE A 241 8.48 -7.98 -14.35
N LEU A 242 8.73 -9.23 -14.76
CA LEU A 242 7.90 -9.98 -15.73
C LEU A 242 7.64 -9.21 -17.05
N GLY A 243 8.63 -8.46 -17.52
CA GLY A 243 8.52 -7.66 -18.74
C GLY A 243 7.85 -6.30 -18.58
N LEU A 244 7.42 -5.94 -17.36
CA LEU A 244 6.82 -4.65 -17.06
C LEU A 244 7.78 -3.75 -16.29
N ASN A 245 7.76 -2.46 -16.62
CA ASN A 245 8.39 -1.43 -15.80
C ASN A 245 7.49 -1.12 -14.58
N ILE A 246 7.89 -1.56 -13.39
CA ILE A 246 7.09 -1.41 -12.17
C ILE A 246 6.95 0.05 -11.68
N ALA A 247 7.79 0.95 -12.16
CA ALA A 247 7.69 2.38 -11.86
C ALA A 247 6.59 3.08 -12.68
N GLU A 248 6.20 2.50 -13.82
CA GLU A 248 5.13 3.02 -14.66
C GLU A 248 3.74 2.53 -14.21
N THR A 249 2.70 3.29 -14.59
CA THR A 249 1.32 2.87 -14.34
C THR A 249 0.85 1.86 -15.39
N PRO A 250 0.01 0.89 -15.06
CA PRO A 250 -0.56 -0.02 -16.04
C PRO A 250 -1.27 0.71 -17.19
N MET A 251 -1.95 1.82 -16.91
CA MET A 251 -2.60 2.63 -17.94
C MET A 251 -1.60 3.14 -19.00
N ASN A 252 -0.43 3.61 -18.56
CA ASN A 252 0.62 4.08 -19.49
C ASN A 252 1.24 2.91 -20.27
N LEU A 253 1.50 1.79 -19.58
CA LEU A 253 2.03 0.58 -20.24
C LEU A 253 1.08 0.06 -21.31
N ILE A 254 -0.24 0.07 -21.06
CA ILE A 254 -1.27 -0.31 -22.03
C ILE A 254 -1.26 0.66 -23.21
N SER A 255 -1.33 1.98 -22.94
CA SER A 255 -1.35 3.00 -24.00
C SER A 255 -0.11 2.93 -24.90
N ASN A 256 1.07 2.80 -24.30
CA ASN A 256 2.32 2.72 -25.05
C ASN A 256 2.45 1.35 -25.76
N GLY A 257 2.04 0.26 -25.12
CA GLY A 257 2.06 -1.06 -25.68
C GLY A 257 1.17 -1.22 -26.90
N VAL A 258 -0.05 -0.66 -26.87
CA VAL A 258 -0.97 -0.62 -28.03
C VAL A 258 -0.33 0.15 -29.19
N LYS A 259 0.22 1.33 -28.94
CA LYS A 259 0.88 2.16 -29.98
C LYS A 259 2.08 1.45 -30.59
N ALA A 260 2.83 0.68 -29.82
CA ALA A 260 4.01 -0.05 -30.25
C ALA A 260 3.69 -1.46 -30.80
N GLY A 261 2.43 -1.92 -30.76
CA GLY A 261 2.06 -3.30 -31.13
C GLY A 261 2.58 -4.36 -30.15
N ALA A 262 3.00 -3.96 -28.95
CA ALA A 262 3.59 -4.83 -27.91
C ALA A 262 2.51 -5.49 -27.05
N TRP A 263 1.69 -6.35 -27.64
CA TRP A 263 0.53 -6.99 -27.01
C TRP A 263 0.87 -7.78 -25.74
N GLY A 264 2.06 -8.36 -25.64
CA GLY A 264 2.52 -9.04 -24.43
C GLY A 264 2.55 -8.10 -23.22
N ILE A 265 3.07 -6.87 -23.40
CA ILE A 265 3.08 -5.83 -22.34
C ILE A 265 1.64 -5.42 -21.99
N VAL A 266 0.77 -5.27 -22.97
CA VAL A 266 -0.65 -4.89 -22.74
C VAL A 266 -1.34 -5.95 -21.90
N ILE A 267 -1.20 -7.23 -22.24
CA ILE A 267 -1.82 -8.34 -21.51
C ILE A 267 -1.30 -8.37 -20.07
N MET A 268 0.00 -8.28 -19.86
CA MET A 268 0.61 -8.31 -18.53
C MET A 268 0.21 -7.09 -17.70
N ALA A 269 0.12 -5.90 -18.31
CA ALA A 269 -0.30 -4.68 -17.63
C ALA A 269 -1.77 -4.72 -17.19
N VAL A 270 -2.66 -5.40 -17.94
CA VAL A 270 -4.06 -5.64 -17.55
C VAL A 270 -4.15 -6.74 -16.49
N LEU A 271 -3.31 -7.75 -16.58
CA LEU A 271 -3.35 -8.91 -15.67
C LEU A 271 -3.09 -8.53 -14.21
N ILE A 272 -2.17 -7.59 -13.94
CA ILE A 272 -1.84 -7.17 -12.57
C ILE A 272 -3.04 -6.55 -11.84
N PRO A 273 -3.77 -5.53 -12.35
CA PRO A 273 -4.99 -5.03 -11.73
C PRO A 273 -6.06 -6.12 -11.54
N VAL A 274 -6.25 -6.98 -12.54
CA VAL A 274 -7.24 -8.08 -12.47
C VAL A 274 -6.86 -9.07 -11.36
N LEU A 275 -5.60 -9.50 -11.31
CA LEU A 275 -5.10 -10.40 -10.24
C LEU A 275 -5.18 -9.72 -8.87
N SER A 276 -4.90 -8.41 -8.78
CA SER A 276 -5.05 -7.66 -7.54
C SER A 276 -6.49 -7.70 -7.03
N GLY A 277 -7.47 -7.40 -7.87
CA GLY A 277 -8.88 -7.46 -7.49
C GLY A 277 -9.35 -8.87 -7.14
N LEU A 278 -8.99 -9.86 -7.97
CA LEU A 278 -9.34 -11.25 -7.75
C LEU A 278 -8.75 -11.80 -6.45
N SER A 279 -7.47 -11.58 -6.21
CA SER A 279 -6.78 -12.04 -5.00
C SER A 279 -7.33 -11.37 -3.74
N GLN A 280 -7.68 -10.09 -3.79
CA GLN A 280 -8.35 -9.40 -2.69
C GLN A 280 -9.76 -9.92 -2.45
N TYR A 281 -10.55 -10.13 -3.50
CA TYR A 281 -11.88 -10.73 -3.39
C TYR A 281 -11.82 -12.12 -2.74
N LEU A 282 -10.89 -12.97 -3.19
CA LEU A 282 -10.68 -14.29 -2.60
C LEU A 282 -10.23 -14.20 -1.14
N SER A 283 -9.31 -13.30 -0.81
CA SER A 283 -8.84 -13.06 0.56
C SER A 283 -10.00 -12.61 1.47
N VAL A 284 -10.84 -11.69 1.01
CA VAL A 284 -12.03 -11.25 1.74
C VAL A 284 -13.01 -12.41 1.93
N LYS A 285 -13.30 -13.18 0.87
CA LYS A 285 -14.21 -14.33 0.93
C LYS A 285 -13.74 -15.41 1.90
N LEU A 286 -12.44 -15.68 1.96
CA LEU A 286 -11.84 -16.63 2.90
C LEU A 286 -11.84 -16.11 4.35
N SER A 287 -11.75 -14.78 4.53
CA SER A 287 -11.83 -14.12 5.84
C SER A 287 -13.25 -13.95 6.34
N GLN A 288 -14.25 -13.94 5.44
CA GLN A 288 -15.64 -13.75 5.80
C GLN A 288 -16.13 -14.95 6.61
N GLN A 289 -16.22 -14.72 7.89
CA GLN A 289 -17.14 -15.48 8.72
C GLN A 289 -18.51 -14.82 8.58
N THR A 290 -19.50 -15.64 8.36
CA THR A 290 -20.89 -15.25 8.16
C THR A 290 -21.33 -14.26 9.24
N THR A 291 -21.36 -12.97 8.88
CA THR A 291 -22.09 -11.98 9.66
C THR A 291 -23.56 -12.37 9.55
N ALA A 292 -24.13 -12.74 10.67
CA ALA A 292 -25.54 -13.09 10.71
C ALA A 292 -26.38 -11.90 10.27
N VAL A 293 -27.30 -12.15 9.35
CA VAL A 293 -28.36 -11.21 9.03
C VAL A 293 -29.23 -11.06 10.28
N THR A 294 -29.27 -9.87 10.85
CA THR A 294 -30.01 -9.57 12.06
C THR A 294 -31.24 -8.76 11.69
N ASN A 295 -32.37 -9.05 12.28
CA ASN A 295 -33.59 -8.24 12.06
C ASN A 295 -33.60 -6.93 12.85
N ASN A 296 -32.42 -6.41 13.20
CA ASN A 296 -32.26 -5.11 13.82
C ASN A 296 -31.83 -4.11 12.73
N PRO A 297 -32.57 -3.02 12.48
CA PRO A 297 -32.26 -2.04 11.44
C PRO A 297 -30.83 -1.50 11.50
N GLN A 298 -30.28 -1.28 12.70
CA GLN A 298 -28.92 -0.79 12.88
C GLN A 298 -27.86 -1.88 12.56
N ALA A 299 -28.10 -3.11 13.00
CA ALA A 299 -27.20 -4.23 12.73
C ALA A 299 -27.29 -4.67 11.26
N ASP A 300 -28.48 -4.62 10.66
CA ASP A 300 -28.69 -4.87 9.22
C ASP A 300 -28.01 -3.79 8.36
N GLN A 301 -28.05 -2.53 8.80
CA GLN A 301 -27.34 -1.44 8.15
C GLN A 301 -25.83 -1.64 8.25
N MET A 302 -25.32 -2.07 9.40
CA MET A 302 -23.90 -2.37 9.59
C MET A 302 -23.46 -3.58 8.75
N ALA A 303 -24.25 -4.65 8.74
CA ALA A 303 -24.02 -5.84 7.91
C ALA A 303 -24.07 -5.53 6.42
N SER A 304 -25.04 -4.73 5.98
CA SER A 304 -25.14 -4.27 4.59
C SER A 304 -23.98 -3.38 4.19
N THR A 305 -23.54 -2.47 5.08
CA THR A 305 -22.36 -1.63 4.87
C THR A 305 -21.10 -2.49 4.75
N MET A 306 -20.89 -3.47 5.61
CA MET A 306 -19.77 -4.40 5.52
C MET A 306 -19.81 -5.23 4.23
N LYS A 307 -20.98 -5.74 3.85
CA LYS A 307 -21.16 -6.47 2.59
C LYS A 307 -20.84 -5.59 1.37
N THR A 308 -21.32 -4.36 1.37
CA THR A 308 -21.02 -3.38 0.32
C THR A 308 -19.52 -3.08 0.29
N MET A 309 -18.91 -2.82 1.44
CA MET A 309 -17.47 -2.52 1.55
C MET A 309 -16.60 -3.69 1.06
N ASN A 310 -17.01 -4.94 1.35
CA ASN A 310 -16.31 -6.14 0.92
C ASN A 310 -16.32 -6.36 -0.61
N VAL A 311 -17.29 -5.80 -1.31
CA VAL A 311 -17.35 -5.81 -2.78
C VAL A 311 -16.73 -4.55 -3.37
N THR A 312 -17.01 -3.39 -2.77
CA THR A 312 -16.57 -2.10 -3.31
C THR A 312 -15.05 -1.93 -3.15
N LEU A 313 -14.46 -2.37 -2.03
CA LEU A 313 -13.02 -2.20 -1.79
C LEU A 313 -12.14 -2.90 -2.84
N PRO A 314 -12.37 -4.17 -3.21
CA PRO A 314 -11.66 -4.81 -4.32
C PRO A 314 -11.82 -4.08 -5.66
N LEU A 315 -13.03 -3.58 -5.97
CA LEU A 315 -13.28 -2.83 -7.21
C LEU A 315 -12.52 -1.50 -7.24
N VAL A 316 -12.54 -0.75 -6.14
CA VAL A 316 -11.75 0.48 -5.99
C VAL A 316 -10.26 0.17 -6.14
N SER A 317 -9.78 -0.93 -5.55
CA SER A 317 -8.39 -1.34 -5.67
C SER A 317 -7.97 -1.65 -7.11
N VAL A 318 -8.84 -2.32 -7.88
CA VAL A 318 -8.61 -2.55 -9.33
C VAL A 318 -8.47 -1.22 -10.07
N PHE A 319 -9.40 -0.30 -9.85
CA PHE A 319 -9.36 1.02 -10.49
C PHE A 319 -8.09 1.80 -10.11
N MET A 320 -7.77 1.84 -8.82
CA MET A 320 -6.54 2.50 -8.35
C MET A 320 -5.28 1.84 -8.93
N CYS A 321 -5.29 0.51 -9.07
CA CYS A 321 -4.16 -0.23 -9.63
C CYS A 321 -3.83 0.17 -11.07
N PHE A 322 -4.81 0.58 -11.88
CA PHE A 322 -4.56 1.12 -13.24
C PHE A 322 -3.85 2.47 -13.24
N THR A 323 -4.05 3.29 -12.21
CA THR A 323 -3.59 4.67 -12.13
C THR A 323 -2.35 4.86 -11.26
N LEU A 324 -2.00 3.87 -10.45
CA LEU A 324 -0.83 3.88 -9.58
C LEU A 324 0.32 3.06 -10.19
N PRO A 325 1.57 3.28 -9.74
CA PRO A 325 2.70 2.48 -10.22
C PRO A 325 2.46 0.98 -10.10
N THR A 326 2.84 0.23 -11.12
CA THR A 326 2.64 -1.23 -11.22
C THR A 326 3.20 -1.99 -10.01
N GLY A 327 4.27 -1.47 -9.38
CA GLY A 327 4.83 -2.01 -8.14
C GLY A 327 3.84 -2.07 -6.97
N LEU A 328 2.88 -1.14 -6.89
CA LEU A 328 1.80 -1.20 -5.90
C LEU A 328 0.80 -2.32 -6.21
N GLY A 329 0.52 -2.57 -7.48
CA GLY A 329 -0.29 -3.71 -7.89
C GLY A 329 0.38 -5.04 -7.50
N ILE A 330 1.69 -5.16 -7.70
CA ILE A 330 2.48 -6.33 -7.27
C ILE A 330 2.38 -6.50 -5.75
N TYR A 331 2.54 -5.41 -4.98
CA TYR A 331 2.36 -5.44 -3.53
C TYR A 331 0.95 -5.94 -3.15
N TRP A 332 -0.11 -5.46 -3.79
CA TRP A 332 -1.47 -5.88 -3.48
C TRP A 332 -1.70 -7.37 -3.76
N VAL A 333 -1.22 -7.88 -4.90
CA VAL A 333 -1.29 -9.32 -5.21
C VAL A 333 -0.50 -10.11 -4.18
N ALA A 334 0.76 -9.75 -3.94
CA ALA A 334 1.64 -10.44 -2.99
C ALA A 334 1.04 -10.44 -1.57
N SER A 335 0.51 -9.29 -1.10
CA SER A 335 -0.11 -9.18 0.22
C SER A 335 -1.35 -10.05 0.38
N ALA A 336 -2.18 -10.14 -0.65
CA ALA A 336 -3.36 -11.01 -0.63
C ALA A 336 -2.98 -12.49 -0.61
N VAL A 337 -1.99 -12.89 -1.43
CA VAL A 337 -1.48 -14.27 -1.46
C VAL A 337 -0.88 -14.66 -0.12
N VAL A 338 0.01 -13.83 0.45
CA VAL A 338 0.65 -14.10 1.75
C VAL A 338 -0.41 -14.23 2.84
N ARG A 339 -1.40 -13.34 2.89
CA ARG A 339 -2.51 -13.44 3.85
C ARG A 339 -3.33 -14.71 3.68
N MET A 340 -3.67 -15.10 2.45
CA MET A 340 -4.41 -16.35 2.20
C MET A 340 -3.63 -17.57 2.70
N VAL A 341 -2.32 -17.61 2.44
CA VAL A 341 -1.45 -18.70 2.93
C VAL A 341 -1.40 -18.71 4.46
N GLN A 342 -1.18 -17.56 5.09
CA GLN A 342 -1.19 -17.45 6.56
C GLN A 342 -2.53 -17.87 7.16
N GLN A 343 -3.65 -17.40 6.62
CA GLN A 343 -4.99 -17.75 7.06
C GLN A 343 -5.25 -19.27 6.96
N PHE A 344 -4.81 -19.89 5.87
CA PHE A 344 -4.95 -21.34 5.71
C PHE A 344 -4.27 -22.10 6.84
N PHE A 345 -3.01 -21.78 7.16
CA PHE A 345 -2.27 -22.45 8.21
C PHE A 345 -2.81 -22.13 9.61
N ILE A 346 -3.13 -20.86 9.87
CA ILE A 346 -3.70 -20.42 11.16
C ILE A 346 -5.06 -21.10 11.39
N ASN A 347 -5.95 -21.10 10.40
CA ASN A 347 -7.26 -21.73 10.53
C ASN A 347 -7.15 -23.24 10.70
N LYS A 348 -6.22 -23.92 10.00
CA LYS A 348 -5.94 -25.33 10.19
C LYS A 348 -5.48 -25.63 11.63
N HIS A 349 -4.69 -24.75 12.22
CA HIS A 349 -4.27 -24.88 13.63
C HIS A 349 -5.42 -24.61 14.59
N LEU A 350 -6.11 -23.48 14.44
CA LEU A 350 -7.22 -23.07 15.32
C LEU A 350 -8.39 -24.06 15.29
N ASN A 351 -8.64 -24.73 14.16
CA ASN A 351 -9.71 -25.73 14.06
C ASN A 351 -9.47 -27.00 14.88
N LYS A 352 -8.23 -27.23 15.33
CA LYS A 352 -7.90 -28.35 16.24
C LYS A 352 -8.15 -28.00 17.71
N ILE A 353 -8.28 -26.73 18.05
CA ILE A 353 -8.47 -26.26 19.43
C ILE A 353 -9.97 -26.22 19.73
N PRO A 354 -10.44 -26.87 20.80
CA PRO A 354 -11.83 -26.77 21.25
C PRO A 354 -12.23 -25.33 21.53
N MET A 355 -13.51 -24.97 21.29
CA MET A 355 -13.97 -23.59 21.47
C MET A 355 -13.85 -23.14 22.93
N ASP A 356 -14.14 -24.02 23.90
CA ASP A 356 -14.07 -23.70 25.32
C ASP A 356 -12.65 -23.34 25.77
N GLU A 357 -11.64 -24.00 25.19
CA GLU A 357 -10.23 -23.67 25.42
C GLU A 357 -9.85 -22.30 24.82
N LEU A 358 -10.32 -21.99 23.60
CA LEU A 358 -10.11 -20.68 22.99
C LEU A 358 -10.76 -19.55 23.79
N ILE A 359 -11.96 -19.77 24.35
CA ILE A 359 -12.67 -18.82 25.19
C ILE A 359 -11.87 -18.58 26.48
N LYS A 360 -11.40 -19.66 27.13
CA LYS A 360 -10.60 -19.55 28.33
C LYS A 360 -9.31 -18.78 28.14
N GLU A 361 -8.55 -19.10 27.08
CA GLU A 361 -7.34 -18.34 26.72
C GLU A 361 -7.58 -16.85 26.45
N ASN A 362 -8.79 -16.48 26.05
CA ASN A 362 -9.11 -15.08 25.72
C ASN A 362 -9.62 -14.31 26.95
N MET A 363 -10.04 -15.01 28.00
CA MET A 363 -10.49 -14.43 29.27
C MET A 363 -9.33 -14.22 30.25
N GLU A 364 -8.21 -14.96 30.10
CA GLU A 364 -6.94 -14.77 30.84
C GLU A 364 -6.10 -13.63 30.24
#